data_13359ddf5e754df2f549172297e1e9ec
#
_entry.id   13359ddf5e754df2f549172297e1e9ec
#
_cell.length_a   1.000
_cell.length_b   1.000
_cell.length_c   1.000
_cell.angle_alpha   90.00
_cell.angle_beta   90.00
_cell.angle_gamma   90.00
#
_symmetry.space_group_name_H-M   'P 1'
#
loop_
_entity.id
_entity.type
_entity.pdbx_description
1 polymer ?
#
loop_
_entity_poly.entity_id
_entity_poly.type
_entity_poly.pdbx_seq_one_letter_code
_entity_poly.pdbx_strand_id
1 'polypeptide(L)'
;TEGEEPLSEEEWEELSRAFGVESDDHTEEALCTVAIVGRPNVGKSSLVNRFLGRREAVVEDLPGVTRDRISYVADWNGQRFLVQDTGGWDPNVKGIHGAIARQAEVAMETADVIVMVVDTKVGITATDEVMARRLQKSPVPVILVSNKFDSDNQYADMAEFYALGLGDPWPVSAQHGRGGADVLDEILRVFPEEPRQTAITSGPRRVALVGNPNVGKSSLLN
;
A
#
# COMPACT_ATOMS: atom_id res chain seq x y z
N THR A 1 31.59 34.40 13.30
CA THR A 1 30.61 33.41 12.79
C THR A 1 29.25 33.86 13.22
N GLU A 2 28.68 34.79 12.43
CA GLU A 2 27.29 35.24 12.57
C GLU A 2 26.42 34.11 12.08
N GLY A 3 25.52 33.60 12.93
CA GLY A 3 24.53 32.62 12.55
C GLY A 3 23.46 33.33 11.71
N GLU A 4 23.29 32.90 10.48
CA GLU A 4 22.18 33.30 9.65
C GLU A 4 20.90 32.79 10.32
N GLU A 5 19.99 33.70 10.66
CA GLU A 5 18.67 33.33 11.13
C GLU A 5 17.91 32.62 9.99
N PRO A 6 17.13 31.58 10.29
CA PRO A 6 16.31 30.93 9.27
C PRO A 6 15.31 31.96 8.69
N LEU A 7 15.12 31.92 7.36
CA LEU A 7 14.16 32.75 6.65
C LEU A 7 12.77 32.63 7.28
N SER A 8 12.07 33.76 7.41
CA SER A 8 10.69 33.80 7.88
C SER A 8 9.73 33.17 6.85
N GLU A 9 8.51 32.81 7.28
CA GLU A 9 7.49 32.26 6.37
C GLU A 9 7.16 33.23 5.21
N GLU A 10 7.15 34.54 5.47
CA GLU A 10 6.91 35.57 4.45
C GLU A 10 8.03 35.61 3.41
N GLU A 11 9.28 35.50 3.83
CA GLU A 11 10.46 35.46 2.94
C GLU A 11 10.46 34.17 2.09
N TRP A 12 10.02 33.06 2.65
CA TRP A 12 9.83 31.80 1.92
C TRP A 12 8.73 31.90 0.86
N GLU A 13 7.60 32.53 1.16
CA GLU A 13 6.52 32.77 0.20
C GLU A 13 6.95 33.67 -0.95
N GLU A 14 7.72 34.72 -0.66
CA GLU A 14 8.23 35.66 -1.67
C GLU A 14 9.24 34.98 -2.61
N LEU A 15 10.14 34.17 -2.04
CA LEU A 15 11.08 33.34 -2.81
C LEU A 15 10.35 32.30 -3.69
N SER A 16 9.37 31.59 -3.15
CA SER A 16 8.59 30.62 -3.89
C SER A 16 7.86 31.24 -5.06
N ARG A 17 7.30 32.45 -4.87
CA ARG A 17 6.62 33.22 -5.91
C ARG A 17 7.58 33.72 -6.97
N ALA A 18 8.79 34.15 -6.57
CA ALA A 18 9.82 34.65 -7.49
C ALA A 18 10.43 33.53 -8.37
N PHE A 19 10.49 32.31 -7.86
CA PHE A 19 11.02 31.15 -8.58
C PHE A 19 9.94 30.30 -9.28
N GLY A 20 8.66 30.70 -9.24
CA GLY A 20 7.56 29.93 -9.84
C GLY A 20 7.38 28.54 -9.20
N VAL A 21 7.81 28.41 -7.96
CA VAL A 21 7.50 27.23 -7.16
C VAL A 21 6.07 27.43 -6.70
N GLU A 22 5.12 26.83 -7.40
CA GLU A 22 3.77 26.70 -6.87
C GLU A 22 3.92 26.00 -5.51
N SER A 23 3.45 26.64 -4.44
CA SER A 23 3.24 25.96 -3.18
C SER A 23 2.17 24.90 -3.48
N ASP A 24 2.61 23.67 -3.75
CA ASP A 24 1.72 22.53 -3.58
C ASP A 24 1.24 22.64 -2.14
N ASP A 25 0.03 23.10 -1.99
CA ASP A 25 -0.70 23.11 -0.73
C ASP A 25 -0.89 21.63 -0.37
N HIS A 26 0.16 21.04 0.18
CA HIS A 26 0.13 19.68 0.72
C HIS A 26 -0.73 19.73 1.98
N THR A 27 -2.03 19.88 1.77
CA THR A 27 -3.00 19.47 2.76
C THR A 27 -2.64 18.03 3.11
N GLU A 28 -2.30 17.78 4.38
CA GLU A 28 -2.10 16.44 4.92
C GLU A 28 -3.38 15.64 4.67
N GLU A 29 -3.44 14.98 3.52
CA GLU A 29 -4.59 14.16 3.17
C GLU A 29 -4.43 12.83 3.91
N ALA A 30 -5.32 12.60 4.84
CA ALA A 30 -5.40 11.31 5.53
C ALA A 30 -5.93 10.26 4.55
N LEU A 31 -5.03 9.37 4.07
CA LEU A 31 -5.38 8.33 3.13
C LEU A 31 -5.68 7.01 3.85
N CYS A 32 -6.80 6.35 3.48
CA CYS A 32 -7.06 4.98 3.89
C CYS A 32 -5.95 4.04 3.43
N THR A 33 -5.60 3.07 4.25
CA THR A 33 -4.53 2.10 3.98
C THR A 33 -5.10 0.71 3.72
N VAL A 34 -4.72 0.12 2.59
CA VAL A 34 -5.06 -1.25 2.17
C VAL A 34 -3.83 -2.14 2.29
N ALA A 35 -3.85 -3.12 3.18
CA ALA A 35 -2.77 -4.10 3.31
C ALA A 35 -3.06 -5.36 2.49
N ILE A 36 -2.11 -5.75 1.64
CA ILE A 36 -2.21 -6.98 0.85
C ILE A 36 -1.42 -8.08 1.57
N VAL A 37 -2.11 -9.12 2.00
CA VAL A 37 -1.55 -10.26 2.74
C VAL A 37 -1.77 -11.57 2.01
N GLY A 38 -1.01 -12.60 2.34
CA GLY A 38 -1.11 -13.93 1.77
C GLY A 38 0.25 -14.62 1.68
N ARG A 39 0.25 -15.95 1.52
CA ARG A 39 1.47 -16.72 1.38
C ARG A 39 2.34 -16.28 0.19
N PRO A 40 3.62 -16.66 0.12
CA PRO A 40 4.45 -16.39 -1.05
C PRO A 40 3.85 -16.99 -2.33
N ASN A 41 4.09 -16.32 -3.46
CA ASN A 41 3.72 -16.77 -4.82
C ASN A 41 2.21 -16.85 -5.15
N VAL A 42 1.32 -16.34 -4.29
CA VAL A 42 -0.12 -16.20 -4.65
C VAL A 42 -0.38 -15.05 -5.62
N GLY A 43 0.63 -14.20 -5.87
CA GLY A 43 0.52 -13.09 -6.82
C GLY A 43 0.16 -11.75 -6.20
N LYS A 44 0.52 -11.50 -4.92
CA LYS A 44 0.31 -10.21 -4.24
C LYS A 44 0.87 -9.03 -5.01
N SER A 45 2.15 -9.07 -5.34
CA SER A 45 2.81 -7.97 -6.08
C SER A 45 2.21 -7.76 -7.49
N SER A 46 1.73 -8.83 -8.14
CA SER A 46 1.02 -8.71 -9.41
C SER A 46 -0.33 -8.01 -9.21
N LEU A 47 -1.02 -8.27 -8.10
CA LEU A 47 -2.28 -7.62 -7.75
C LEU A 47 -2.05 -6.14 -7.39
N VAL A 48 -1.01 -5.84 -6.59
CA VAL A 48 -0.59 -4.46 -6.30
C VAL A 48 -0.32 -3.69 -7.59
N ASN A 49 0.50 -4.23 -8.49
CA ASN A 49 0.78 -3.61 -9.78
C ASN A 49 -0.48 -3.40 -10.63
N ARG A 50 -1.48 -4.27 -10.48
CA ARG A 50 -2.77 -4.12 -11.15
C ARG A 50 -3.59 -2.99 -10.57
N PHE A 51 -3.62 -2.83 -9.24
CA PHE A 51 -4.32 -1.75 -8.54
C PHE A 51 -3.72 -0.38 -8.83
N LEU A 52 -2.39 -0.31 -8.97
CA LEU A 52 -1.68 0.93 -9.30
C LEU A 52 -1.90 1.37 -10.76
N GLY A 53 -2.42 0.49 -11.61
CA GLY A 53 -2.59 0.76 -13.03
C GLY A 53 -1.25 0.85 -13.78
N ARG A 54 -1.31 1.23 -15.08
CA ARG A 54 -0.10 1.44 -15.91
C ARG A 54 0.48 2.85 -15.80
N ARG A 55 -0.10 3.74 -15.00
CA ARG A 55 0.35 5.12 -14.81
C ARG A 55 1.02 5.23 -13.44
N GLU A 56 2.33 5.33 -13.50
CA GLU A 56 3.25 5.82 -12.48
C GLU A 56 2.83 5.53 -11.03
N ALA A 57 3.17 4.31 -10.55
CA ALA A 57 3.24 4.07 -9.13
C ALA A 57 4.29 5.03 -8.56
N VAL A 58 3.87 6.11 -7.94
CA VAL A 58 4.77 6.94 -7.16
C VAL A 58 5.12 6.11 -5.94
N VAL A 59 6.34 5.57 -5.92
CA VAL A 59 6.92 4.99 -4.72
C VAL A 59 7.23 6.18 -3.81
N GLU A 60 6.33 6.48 -2.90
CA GLU A 60 6.62 7.46 -1.87
C GLU A 60 7.25 6.73 -0.69
N ASP A 61 8.51 7.05 -0.40
CA ASP A 61 9.13 6.76 0.89
C ASP A 61 8.45 7.65 1.94
N LEU A 62 7.33 7.19 2.49
CA LEU A 62 6.60 7.94 3.49
C LEU A 62 7.38 7.96 4.82
N PRO A 63 7.71 9.14 5.38
CA PRO A 63 8.34 9.24 6.68
C PRO A 63 7.38 8.71 7.76
N GLY A 64 7.87 7.78 8.59
CA GLY A 64 7.08 7.18 9.67
C GLY A 64 6.54 5.78 9.35
N VAL A 65 6.61 5.31 8.10
CA VAL A 65 6.41 3.91 7.76
C VAL A 65 7.73 3.17 7.97
N THR A 66 7.71 2.10 8.77
CA THR A 66 8.92 1.32 9.06
C THR A 66 9.60 0.87 7.77
N ARG A 67 10.94 0.91 7.73
CA ARG A 67 11.83 0.64 6.59
C ARG A 67 11.60 -0.67 5.82
N ASP A 68 10.68 -1.52 6.28
CA ASP A 68 10.47 -2.88 5.79
C ASP A 68 9.20 -3.04 4.93
N ARG A 69 8.50 -1.93 4.58
CA ARG A 69 7.26 -1.98 3.79
C ARG A 69 7.28 -0.97 2.67
N ILE A 70 6.94 -1.45 1.49
CA ILE A 70 6.76 -0.61 0.33
C ILE A 70 5.29 -0.20 0.28
N SER A 71 5.02 1.10 0.40
CA SER A 71 3.70 1.68 0.28
C SER A 71 3.59 2.43 -1.06
N TYR A 72 2.44 2.31 -1.69
CA TYR A 72 2.16 2.94 -2.98
C TYR A 72 0.86 3.72 -2.87
N VAL A 73 0.79 4.90 -3.48
CA VAL A 73 -0.47 5.61 -3.64
C VAL A 73 -1.21 5.06 -4.86
N ALA A 74 -2.43 4.62 -4.66
CA ALA A 74 -3.36 4.22 -5.71
C ALA A 74 -4.49 5.25 -5.84
N ASP A 75 -5.06 5.37 -7.03
CA ASP A 75 -6.27 6.15 -7.31
C ASP A 75 -7.30 5.25 -7.99
N TRP A 76 -8.51 5.24 -7.46
CA TRP A 76 -9.63 4.56 -8.07
C TRP A 76 -10.91 5.37 -7.92
N ASN A 77 -11.58 5.64 -9.04
CA ASN A 77 -12.79 6.47 -9.08
C ASN A 77 -12.62 7.87 -8.43
N GLY A 78 -11.40 8.45 -8.50
CA GLY A 78 -11.08 9.73 -7.89
C GLY A 78 -10.81 9.67 -6.38
N GLN A 79 -10.79 8.48 -5.78
CA GLN A 79 -10.42 8.30 -4.39
C GLN A 79 -9.00 7.74 -4.28
N ARG A 80 -8.14 8.47 -3.58
CA ARG A 80 -6.75 8.09 -3.32
C ARG A 80 -6.65 7.27 -2.04
N PHE A 81 -5.77 6.28 -2.04
CA PHE A 81 -5.50 5.43 -0.88
C PHE A 81 -4.10 4.81 -0.97
N LEU A 82 -3.60 4.33 0.16
CA LEU A 82 -2.32 3.65 0.25
C LEU A 82 -2.49 2.15 0.08
N VAL A 83 -1.65 1.54 -0.76
CA VAL A 83 -1.54 0.08 -0.89
C VAL A 83 -0.21 -0.35 -0.30
N GLN A 84 -0.24 -1.22 0.70
CA GLN A 84 0.94 -1.79 1.33
C GLN A 84 1.10 -3.26 0.90
N ASP A 85 2.19 -3.56 0.19
CA ASP A 85 2.62 -4.95 -0.03
C ASP A 85 3.37 -5.44 1.22
N THR A 86 2.72 -6.30 1.98
CA THR A 86 3.31 -6.91 3.19
C THR A 86 4.19 -8.12 2.85
N GLY A 87 4.47 -8.36 1.57
CA GLY A 87 5.18 -9.53 1.05
C GLY A 87 6.68 -9.56 1.33
N GLY A 88 7.24 -8.57 2.01
CA GLY A 88 8.64 -8.55 2.44
C GLY A 88 8.94 -9.67 3.44
N TRP A 89 10.09 -10.33 3.26
CA TRP A 89 10.57 -11.35 4.18
C TRP A 89 11.20 -10.66 5.40
N ASP A 90 10.65 -10.88 6.60
CA ASP A 90 11.29 -10.46 7.85
C ASP A 90 12.32 -11.51 8.27
N PRO A 91 13.63 -11.20 8.20
CA PRO A 91 14.69 -12.14 8.56
C PRO A 91 14.69 -12.54 10.05
N ASN A 92 13.99 -11.79 10.91
CA ASN A 92 13.93 -12.03 12.34
C ASN A 92 12.87 -13.06 12.72
N VAL A 93 11.96 -13.42 11.81
CA VAL A 93 10.87 -14.38 12.07
C VAL A 93 11.28 -15.79 11.64
N LYS A 94 11.43 -16.69 12.61
CA LYS A 94 11.75 -18.09 12.35
C LYS A 94 10.52 -18.84 11.81
N GLY A 95 10.67 -19.35 10.58
CA GLY A 95 9.71 -20.24 9.94
C GLY A 95 8.56 -19.52 9.23
N ILE A 96 8.02 -20.17 8.20
CA ILE A 96 6.98 -19.62 7.32
C ILE A 96 5.68 -19.27 8.07
N HIS A 97 5.30 -20.07 9.05
CA HIS A 97 4.10 -19.83 9.86
C HIS A 97 4.24 -18.61 10.77
N GLY A 98 5.43 -18.36 11.31
CA GLY A 98 5.70 -17.16 12.11
C GLY A 98 5.64 -15.88 11.25
N ALA A 99 6.25 -15.92 10.07
CA ALA A 99 6.23 -14.81 9.14
C ALA A 99 4.80 -14.43 8.70
N ILE A 100 3.96 -15.43 8.41
CA ILE A 100 2.56 -15.23 8.00
C ILE A 100 1.71 -14.71 9.16
N ALA A 101 1.92 -15.22 10.37
CA ALA A 101 1.25 -14.72 11.55
C ALA A 101 1.57 -13.24 11.78
N ARG A 102 2.85 -12.89 11.70
CA ARG A 102 3.30 -11.52 11.85
C ARG A 102 2.74 -10.60 10.76
N GLN A 103 2.67 -11.07 9.52
CA GLN A 103 2.07 -10.34 8.40
C GLN A 103 0.61 -9.97 8.68
N ALA A 104 -0.18 -10.94 9.17
CA ALA A 104 -1.57 -10.69 9.53
C ALA A 104 -1.72 -9.71 10.71
N GLU A 105 -0.90 -9.85 11.76
CA GLU A 105 -0.90 -8.96 12.93
C GLU A 105 -0.62 -7.52 12.52
N VAL A 106 0.43 -7.33 11.76
CA VAL A 106 0.82 -6.01 11.27
C VAL A 106 -0.27 -5.39 10.40
N ALA A 107 -0.89 -6.16 9.50
CA ALA A 107 -1.99 -5.67 8.68
C ALA A 107 -3.19 -5.23 9.53
N MET A 108 -3.54 -6.01 10.56
CA MET A 108 -4.64 -5.66 11.49
C MET A 108 -4.35 -4.40 12.32
N GLU A 109 -3.08 -4.12 12.61
CA GLU A 109 -2.66 -2.93 13.37
C GLU A 109 -2.65 -1.66 12.52
N THR A 110 -2.31 -1.75 11.24
CA THR A 110 -1.95 -0.59 10.41
C THR A 110 -2.90 -0.29 9.26
N ALA A 111 -3.73 -1.25 8.84
CA ALA A 111 -4.61 -1.07 7.70
C ALA A 111 -6.04 -0.67 8.10
N ASP A 112 -6.71 -0.02 7.17
CA ASP A 112 -8.15 0.26 7.22
C ASP A 112 -8.95 -0.88 6.56
N VAL A 113 -8.34 -1.53 5.55
CA VAL A 113 -8.87 -2.71 4.86
C VAL A 113 -7.74 -3.70 4.62
N ILE A 114 -8.02 -5.00 4.79
CA ILE A 114 -7.08 -6.07 4.51
C ILE A 114 -7.58 -6.87 3.30
N VAL A 115 -6.70 -7.09 2.32
CA VAL A 115 -6.97 -7.96 1.18
C VAL A 115 -6.14 -9.25 1.36
N MET A 116 -6.80 -10.35 1.69
CA MET A 116 -6.17 -11.66 1.76
C MET A 116 -6.20 -12.32 0.39
N VAL A 117 -5.02 -12.63 -0.16
CA VAL A 117 -4.87 -13.25 -1.49
C VAL A 117 -4.57 -14.74 -1.35
N VAL A 118 -5.37 -15.56 -2.00
CA VAL A 118 -5.17 -17.03 -2.16
C VAL A 118 -4.99 -17.39 -3.63
N ASP A 119 -4.54 -18.58 -3.92
CA ASP A 119 -4.22 -19.06 -5.27
C ASP A 119 -5.26 -20.10 -5.70
N THR A 120 -6.11 -19.75 -6.68
CA THR A 120 -7.17 -20.62 -7.20
C THR A 120 -6.67 -21.96 -7.73
N LYS A 121 -5.45 -21.97 -8.30
CA LYS A 121 -4.88 -23.18 -8.91
C LYS A 121 -4.32 -24.18 -7.90
N VAL A 122 -3.94 -23.69 -6.74
CA VAL A 122 -3.33 -24.50 -5.67
C VAL A 122 -4.37 -24.96 -4.64
N GLY A 123 -5.43 -24.16 -4.49
CA GLY A 123 -6.42 -24.39 -3.45
C GLY A 123 -5.95 -23.93 -2.06
N ILE A 124 -6.73 -24.29 -1.04
CA ILE A 124 -6.43 -23.96 0.36
C ILE A 124 -5.21 -24.74 0.84
N THR A 125 -4.30 -24.04 1.49
CA THR A 125 -3.16 -24.63 2.18
C THR A 125 -3.27 -24.39 3.69
N ALA A 126 -2.55 -25.20 4.49
CA ALA A 126 -2.48 -25.02 5.94
C ALA A 126 -2.01 -23.61 6.34
N THR A 127 -1.22 -22.98 5.48
CA THR A 127 -0.74 -21.61 5.62
C THR A 127 -1.87 -20.60 5.47
N ASP A 128 -2.73 -20.78 4.47
CA ASP A 128 -3.91 -19.93 4.24
C ASP A 128 -4.89 -20.04 5.40
N GLU A 129 -5.11 -21.26 5.93
CA GLU A 129 -5.95 -21.46 7.11
C GLU A 129 -5.41 -20.78 8.37
N VAL A 130 -4.09 -20.81 8.60
CA VAL A 130 -3.46 -20.13 9.75
C VAL A 130 -3.67 -18.63 9.65
N MET A 131 -3.48 -18.05 8.47
CA MET A 131 -3.73 -16.64 8.23
C MET A 131 -5.20 -16.28 8.39
N ALA A 132 -6.10 -17.05 7.78
CA ALA A 132 -7.55 -16.81 7.85
C ALA A 132 -8.07 -16.83 9.29
N ARG A 133 -7.66 -17.82 10.11
CA ARG A 133 -8.03 -17.89 11.54
C ARG A 133 -7.61 -16.66 12.34
N ARG A 134 -6.53 -15.98 11.97
CA ARG A 134 -6.13 -14.72 12.59
C ARG A 134 -6.97 -13.56 12.08
N LEU A 135 -7.16 -13.48 10.77
CA LEU A 135 -7.94 -12.42 10.14
C LEU A 135 -9.43 -12.45 10.46
N GLN A 136 -9.99 -13.62 10.80
CA GLN A 136 -11.36 -13.73 11.34
C GLN A 136 -11.58 -12.93 12.63
N LYS A 137 -10.49 -12.60 13.34
CA LYS A 137 -10.52 -11.77 14.57
C LYS A 137 -10.17 -10.32 14.28
N SER A 138 -10.04 -9.95 13.02
CA SER A 138 -9.65 -8.60 12.61
C SER A 138 -10.70 -7.58 13.01
N PRO A 139 -10.26 -6.43 13.57
CA PRO A 139 -11.15 -5.30 13.84
C PRO A 139 -11.46 -4.48 12.58
N VAL A 140 -10.81 -4.78 11.45
CA VAL A 140 -11.02 -4.12 10.16
C VAL A 140 -11.55 -5.09 9.13
N PRO A 141 -12.26 -4.61 8.08
CA PRO A 141 -12.76 -5.44 7.00
C PRO A 141 -11.67 -6.26 6.34
N VAL A 142 -11.99 -7.51 6.02
CA VAL A 142 -11.11 -8.42 5.28
C VAL A 142 -11.82 -8.83 4.00
N ILE A 143 -11.18 -8.60 2.85
CA ILE A 143 -11.64 -9.01 1.54
C ILE A 143 -10.81 -10.22 1.09
N LEU A 144 -11.47 -11.34 0.80
CA LEU A 144 -10.81 -12.55 0.31
C LEU A 144 -10.75 -12.52 -1.22
N VAL A 145 -9.52 -12.53 -1.77
CA VAL A 145 -9.27 -12.53 -3.22
C VAL A 145 -8.71 -13.89 -3.65
N SER A 146 -9.42 -14.57 -4.55
CA SER A 146 -8.96 -15.79 -5.20
C SER A 146 -8.28 -15.44 -6.52
N ASN A 147 -6.93 -15.32 -6.48
CA ASN A 147 -6.12 -14.94 -7.64
C ASN A 147 -5.76 -16.13 -8.52
N LYS A 148 -5.29 -15.85 -9.74
CA LYS A 148 -5.01 -16.82 -10.82
C LYS A 148 -6.28 -17.52 -11.34
N PHE A 149 -7.40 -16.82 -11.22
CA PHE A 149 -8.68 -17.21 -11.81
C PHE A 149 -8.70 -16.86 -13.31
N ASP A 150 -8.14 -17.74 -14.12
CA ASP A 150 -7.86 -17.45 -15.53
C ASP A 150 -9.03 -17.88 -16.44
N SER A 151 -9.93 -18.74 -15.98
CA SER A 151 -11.08 -19.21 -16.74
C SER A 151 -12.31 -19.46 -15.86
N ASP A 152 -13.49 -19.37 -16.47
CA ASP A 152 -14.77 -19.52 -15.76
C ASP A 152 -15.02 -20.97 -15.26
N ASN A 153 -14.30 -21.95 -15.80
CA ASN A 153 -14.35 -23.33 -15.31
C ASN A 153 -13.85 -23.48 -13.87
N GLN A 154 -13.13 -22.48 -13.35
CA GLN A 154 -12.56 -22.49 -11.99
C GLN A 154 -13.54 -22.01 -10.91
N TYR A 155 -14.80 -21.66 -11.27
CA TYR A 155 -15.80 -21.28 -10.25
C TYR A 155 -16.07 -22.41 -9.24
N ALA A 156 -16.02 -23.68 -9.67
CA ALA A 156 -16.17 -24.81 -8.78
C ALA A 156 -15.02 -24.90 -7.75
N ASP A 157 -13.78 -24.57 -8.18
CA ASP A 157 -12.60 -24.59 -7.32
C ASP A 157 -12.64 -23.47 -6.27
N MET A 158 -13.33 -22.37 -6.57
CA MET A 158 -13.50 -21.27 -5.61
C MET A 158 -14.37 -21.62 -4.42
N ALA A 159 -15.27 -22.59 -4.57
CA ALA A 159 -16.20 -22.96 -3.51
C ALA A 159 -15.48 -23.43 -2.22
N GLU A 160 -14.29 -23.98 -2.34
CA GLU A 160 -13.50 -24.38 -1.18
C GLU A 160 -13.09 -23.21 -0.29
N PHE A 161 -12.85 -22.00 -0.86
CA PHE A 161 -12.37 -20.85 -0.11
C PHE A 161 -13.39 -20.28 0.88
N TYR A 162 -14.69 -20.62 0.75
CA TYR A 162 -15.67 -20.30 1.79
C TYR A 162 -15.33 -20.93 3.14
N ALA A 163 -14.60 -22.06 3.14
CA ALA A 163 -14.14 -22.71 4.37
C ALA A 163 -13.16 -21.84 5.18
N LEU A 164 -12.55 -20.82 4.58
CA LEU A 164 -11.71 -19.85 5.27
C LEU A 164 -12.50 -18.89 6.17
N GLY A 165 -13.84 -18.80 6.02
CA GLY A 165 -14.71 -17.99 6.88
C GLY A 165 -14.46 -16.50 6.83
N LEU A 166 -14.01 -15.97 5.69
CA LEU A 166 -13.74 -14.54 5.44
C LEU A 166 -14.71 -13.90 4.46
N GLY A 167 -15.89 -14.52 4.25
CA GLY A 167 -16.89 -14.06 3.29
C GLY A 167 -16.68 -14.62 1.87
N ASP A 168 -17.28 -13.95 0.90
CA ASP A 168 -17.25 -14.37 -0.50
C ASP A 168 -15.86 -14.16 -1.12
N PRO A 169 -15.27 -15.19 -1.76
CA PRO A 169 -14.00 -15.05 -2.46
C PRO A 169 -14.21 -14.31 -3.79
N TRP A 170 -13.45 -13.22 -4.00
CA TRP A 170 -13.48 -12.45 -5.24
C TRP A 170 -12.55 -13.06 -6.29
N PRO A 171 -13.06 -13.47 -7.47
CA PRO A 171 -12.26 -14.06 -8.52
C PRO A 171 -11.44 -13.00 -9.22
N VAL A 172 -10.11 -13.18 -9.23
CA VAL A 172 -9.19 -12.25 -9.88
C VAL A 172 -8.14 -13.01 -10.70
N SER A 173 -7.83 -12.49 -11.88
CA SER A 173 -6.61 -12.82 -12.59
C SER A 173 -5.76 -11.55 -12.70
N ALA A 174 -4.84 -11.36 -11.75
CA ALA A 174 -3.94 -10.20 -11.75
C ALA A 174 -3.08 -10.17 -13.03
N GLN A 175 -2.71 -11.34 -13.57
CA GLN A 175 -1.95 -11.46 -14.82
C GLN A 175 -2.75 -10.98 -16.03
N HIS A 176 -4.03 -11.37 -16.13
CA HIS A 176 -4.87 -11.06 -17.29
C HIS A 176 -5.78 -9.83 -17.09
N GLY A 177 -5.77 -9.23 -15.91
CA GLY A 177 -6.54 -8.02 -15.59
C GLY A 177 -8.03 -8.23 -15.40
N ARG A 178 -8.46 -9.44 -15.02
CA ARG A 178 -9.85 -9.77 -14.74
C ARG A 178 -10.17 -9.57 -13.26
N GLY A 179 -11.34 -9.05 -12.94
CA GLY A 179 -11.88 -8.94 -11.58
C GLY A 179 -11.19 -7.91 -10.67
N GLY A 180 -10.11 -7.25 -11.13
CA GLY A 180 -9.41 -6.27 -10.31
C GLY A 180 -10.23 -5.01 -10.02
N ALA A 181 -11.05 -4.56 -10.96
CA ALA A 181 -11.96 -3.43 -10.79
C ALA A 181 -13.02 -3.70 -9.72
N ASP A 182 -13.63 -4.89 -9.77
CA ASP A 182 -14.65 -5.29 -8.80
C ASP A 182 -14.12 -5.33 -7.37
N VAL A 183 -12.86 -5.77 -7.19
CA VAL A 183 -12.18 -5.75 -5.89
C VAL A 183 -11.89 -4.32 -5.44
N LEU A 184 -11.48 -3.42 -6.34
CA LEU A 184 -11.26 -2.02 -6.02
C LEU A 184 -12.56 -1.31 -5.61
N ASP A 185 -13.66 -1.59 -6.30
CA ASP A 185 -14.98 -1.07 -5.92
C ASP A 185 -15.40 -1.58 -4.54
N GLU A 186 -15.14 -2.86 -4.23
CA GLU A 186 -15.41 -3.43 -2.91
C GLU A 186 -14.53 -2.82 -1.83
N ILE A 187 -13.24 -2.56 -2.11
CA ILE A 187 -12.34 -1.86 -1.19
C ILE A 187 -12.89 -0.49 -0.83
N LEU A 188 -13.28 0.32 -1.83
CA LEU A 188 -13.85 1.64 -1.58
C LEU A 188 -15.16 1.57 -0.79
N ARG A 189 -16.00 0.55 -1.05
CA ARG A 189 -17.29 0.36 -0.37
C ARG A 189 -17.14 0.13 1.14
N VAL A 190 -16.05 -0.53 1.56
CA VAL A 190 -15.79 -0.89 2.97
C VAL A 190 -14.85 0.07 3.68
N PHE A 191 -14.35 1.11 3.03
CA PHE A 191 -13.52 2.11 3.69
C PHE A 191 -14.28 2.77 4.86
N PRO A 192 -13.60 3.04 5.98
CA PRO A 192 -14.16 3.85 7.04
C PRO A 192 -14.31 5.32 6.57
N GLU A 193 -15.20 6.07 7.23
CA GLU A 193 -15.35 7.51 6.98
C GLU A 193 -14.07 8.29 7.27
N GLU A 194 -13.31 7.83 8.27
CA GLU A 194 -12.02 8.41 8.65
C GLU A 194 -10.94 7.31 8.69
N PRO A 195 -9.75 7.53 8.11
CA PRO A 195 -8.64 6.60 8.21
C PRO A 195 -8.22 6.36 9.66
N ARG A 196 -7.87 5.11 9.99
CA ARG A 196 -7.44 4.73 11.34
C ARG A 196 -6.07 5.28 11.71
N GLN A 197 -5.23 5.48 10.71
CA GLN A 197 -3.92 6.12 10.87
C GLN A 197 -3.80 7.26 9.87
N THR A 198 -3.39 8.41 10.36
CA THR A 198 -3.04 9.53 9.48
C THR A 198 -1.68 9.20 8.85
N ALA A 199 -1.69 8.71 7.63
CA ALA A 199 -0.46 8.63 6.85
C ALA A 199 -0.11 10.07 6.46
N ILE A 200 0.93 10.62 7.09
CA ILE A 200 1.47 11.91 6.72
C ILE A 200 2.16 11.73 5.37
N THR A 201 1.54 12.21 4.30
CA THR A 201 2.11 12.19 2.95
C THR A 201 3.17 13.29 2.73
N SER A 202 3.47 14.08 3.75
CA SER A 202 4.55 15.06 3.71
C SER A 202 5.90 14.38 3.96
N GLY A 203 6.56 13.96 2.89
CA GLY A 203 7.98 13.63 2.91
C GLY A 203 8.84 14.87 3.20
N PRO A 204 10.11 14.71 3.63
CA PRO A 204 11.02 15.83 3.78
C PRO A 204 11.07 16.60 2.46
N ARG A 205 10.92 17.93 2.53
CA ARG A 205 10.99 18.81 1.36
C ARG A 205 12.26 18.49 0.59
N ARG A 206 12.16 17.97 -0.63
CA ARG A 206 13.30 17.66 -1.48
C ARG A 206 13.70 18.94 -2.20
N VAL A 207 14.85 19.51 -1.88
CA VAL A 207 15.43 20.66 -2.57
C VAL A 207 16.40 20.15 -3.61
N ALA A 208 16.17 20.42 -4.89
CA ALA A 208 17.10 20.15 -5.96
C ALA A 208 17.94 21.43 -6.23
N LEU A 209 19.24 21.39 -5.93
CA LEU A 209 20.16 22.47 -6.30
C LEU A 209 20.61 22.28 -7.76
N VAL A 210 20.07 23.09 -8.66
CA VAL A 210 20.39 23.09 -10.08
C VAL A 210 21.31 24.28 -10.40
N GLY A 211 22.38 24.07 -11.15
CA GLY A 211 23.31 25.12 -11.56
C GLY A 211 24.52 24.55 -12.30
N ASN A 212 25.25 25.42 -13.01
CA ASN A 212 26.47 25.06 -13.74
C ASN A 212 27.52 24.40 -12.82
N PRO A 213 28.44 23.58 -13.35
CA PRO A 213 29.58 23.09 -12.59
C PRO A 213 30.35 24.25 -11.95
N ASN A 214 30.86 24.06 -10.73
CA ASN A 214 31.73 25.00 -9.99
C ASN A 214 31.07 26.32 -9.48
N VAL A 215 29.75 26.41 -9.42
CA VAL A 215 29.08 27.58 -8.82
C VAL A 215 28.85 27.46 -7.29
N GLY A 216 29.51 26.50 -6.64
CA GLY A 216 29.45 26.38 -5.18
C GLY A 216 28.22 25.62 -4.62
N LYS A 217 27.49 24.81 -5.43
CA LYS A 217 26.34 24.03 -4.96
C LYS A 217 26.63 23.17 -3.72
N SER A 218 27.80 22.53 -3.68
CA SER A 218 28.21 21.69 -2.54
C SER A 218 28.60 22.51 -1.29
N SER A 219 28.90 23.79 -1.46
CA SER A 219 29.21 24.69 -0.34
C SER A 219 27.97 25.25 0.33
N LEU A 220 26.80 25.16 -0.34
CA LEU A 220 25.49 25.52 0.20
C LEU A 220 24.88 24.39 1.05
N LEU A 221 25.42 23.17 0.95
CA LEU A 221 24.91 21.99 1.68
C LEU A 221 25.75 21.66 2.93
N ASN A 222 26.86 22.36 3.18
CA ASN A 222 27.70 22.24 4.35
C ASN A 222 27.57 23.50 5.22
#